data_0ac0eb2b572eec3819408fbe19120ecb
#
_entry.id   0ac0eb2b572eec3819408fbe19120ecb
#
_cell.length_a   1.000
_cell.length_b   1.000
_cell.length_c   1.000
_cell.angle_alpha   90.00
_cell.angle_beta   90.00
_cell.angle_gamma   90.00
#
_symmetry.space_group_name_H-M   'P 1'
#
loop_
_entity.id
_entity.type
_entity.pdbx_description
1 polymer ?
#
loop_
_entity_poly.entity_id
_entity_poly.type
_entity_poly.pdbx_seq_one_letter_code
_entity_poly.pdbx_strand_id
1 'polypeptide(L)'
;MINLSKRLQTIADFVTPGSRICDVGCDHAYLDIRLLQQETIPSALAMDVAPGPLSIAQQNLMLTGLLGRCETRLSDGLAGYKKGEAGTLVIAGMGGRLMASILSADPDKTESFRELILSPQSEPWLVRGCLSLSGIGITDEKCVEEDGKYYCVMKAVPGAPCIRPDWGAVLQRIDEMSDEELSQAGVERGSIRRILSSEPFRAGVEAEYGPCLIKNADPCLKKQLLGALKSRISVYNKLCEQTDPGVAAKTRMQVLRGEIGRMQALTFALCYAI
;
A
#
# COMPACT_ATOMS: atom_id res chain seq x y z
N MET A 1 5.33 -8.90 26.39
CA MET A 1 4.63 -8.66 25.11
C MET A 1 5.63 -8.12 24.11
N ILE A 2 5.69 -8.65 22.88
CA ILE A 2 6.63 -8.20 21.85
C ILE A 2 6.24 -6.82 21.36
N ASN A 3 7.21 -5.90 21.23
CA ASN A 3 6.98 -4.60 20.61
C ASN A 3 7.18 -4.72 19.10
N LEU A 4 6.15 -4.36 18.34
CA LEU A 4 6.22 -4.29 16.89
C LEU A 4 6.72 -2.92 16.44
N SER A 5 7.35 -2.87 15.27
CA SER A 5 7.57 -1.62 14.56
C SER A 5 6.24 -0.98 14.19
N LYS A 6 6.26 0.31 13.87
CA LYS A 6 5.03 1.05 13.51
C LYS A 6 4.30 0.42 12.33
N ARG A 7 5.04 -0.04 11.32
CA ARG A 7 4.49 -0.73 10.15
C ARG A 7 3.86 -2.07 10.54
N LEU A 8 4.58 -2.92 11.30
CA LEU A 8 4.04 -4.21 11.74
C LEU A 8 2.83 -4.05 12.67
N GLN A 9 2.82 -3.02 13.54
CA GLN A 9 1.65 -2.71 14.36
C GLN A 9 0.44 -2.33 13.49
N THR A 10 0.64 -1.52 12.43
CA THR A 10 -0.44 -1.18 11.50
C THR A 10 -0.97 -2.42 10.77
N ILE A 11 -0.09 -3.36 10.39
CA ILE A 11 -0.51 -4.65 9.81
C ILE A 11 -1.35 -5.44 10.82
N ALA A 12 -0.91 -5.51 12.08
CA ALA A 12 -1.64 -6.19 13.15
C ALA A 12 -3.03 -5.57 13.36
N ASP A 13 -3.13 -4.24 13.34
CA ASP A 13 -4.39 -3.50 13.52
C ASP A 13 -5.40 -3.74 12.37
N PHE A 14 -4.93 -4.15 11.19
CA PHE A 14 -5.77 -4.47 10.03
C PHE A 14 -6.35 -5.88 10.08
N VAL A 15 -5.77 -6.80 10.86
CA VAL A 15 -6.25 -8.17 11.00
C VAL A 15 -7.60 -8.19 11.72
N THR A 16 -8.61 -8.76 11.09
CA THR A 16 -9.92 -8.95 11.74
C THR A 16 -9.83 -10.04 12.82
N PRO A 17 -10.24 -9.74 14.06
CA PRO A 17 -10.16 -10.70 15.16
C PRO A 17 -10.93 -12.00 14.92
N GLY A 18 -10.47 -13.10 15.54
CA GLY A 18 -11.19 -14.38 15.63
C GLY A 18 -10.92 -15.36 14.51
N SER A 19 -10.04 -15.03 13.53
CA SER A 19 -9.67 -15.93 12.44
C SER A 19 -8.22 -16.41 12.58
N ARG A 20 -7.94 -17.67 12.20
CA ARG A 20 -6.55 -18.14 12.02
C ARG A 20 -5.92 -17.36 10.87
N ILE A 21 -4.69 -16.90 11.06
CA ILE A 21 -3.91 -16.25 9.99
C ILE A 21 -2.96 -17.23 9.32
N CYS A 22 -2.64 -16.95 8.05
CA CYS A 22 -1.52 -17.50 7.30
C CYS A 22 -0.56 -16.35 7.00
N ASP A 23 0.62 -16.34 7.63
CA ASP A 23 1.66 -15.33 7.42
C ASP A 23 2.74 -15.88 6.47
N VAL A 24 2.84 -15.30 5.27
CA VAL A 24 3.79 -15.70 4.22
C VAL A 24 5.00 -14.78 4.21
N GLY A 25 6.18 -15.36 4.46
CA GLY A 25 7.41 -14.61 4.73
C GLY A 25 7.40 -14.12 6.18
N CYS A 26 7.06 -15.01 7.11
CA CYS A 26 6.87 -14.70 8.53
C CYS A 26 8.15 -14.24 9.24
N ASP A 27 9.33 -14.42 8.59
CA ASP A 27 10.64 -14.09 9.15
C ASP A 27 10.82 -14.72 10.54
N HIS A 28 10.73 -13.95 11.60
CA HIS A 28 10.89 -14.39 12.98
C HIS A 28 9.57 -14.54 13.75
N ALA A 29 8.41 -14.52 13.05
CA ALA A 29 7.05 -14.64 13.57
C ALA A 29 6.67 -13.58 14.64
N TYR A 30 7.27 -12.40 14.61
CA TYR A 30 6.95 -11.34 15.58
C TYR A 30 5.50 -10.86 15.48
N LEU A 31 4.95 -10.79 14.27
CA LEU A 31 3.55 -10.43 14.04
C LEU A 31 2.61 -11.48 14.62
N ASP A 32 2.85 -12.76 14.29
CA ASP A 32 2.06 -13.90 14.78
C ASP A 32 2.03 -13.94 16.31
N ILE A 33 3.22 -13.83 16.92
CA ILE A 33 3.37 -13.84 18.39
C ILE A 33 2.60 -12.68 19.01
N ARG A 34 2.68 -11.46 18.43
CA ARG A 34 1.96 -10.29 18.95
C ARG A 34 0.45 -10.49 18.89
N LEU A 35 -0.09 -10.95 17.75
CA LEU A 35 -1.51 -11.21 17.56
C LEU A 35 -2.02 -12.32 18.50
N LEU A 36 -1.23 -13.38 18.72
CA LEU A 36 -1.53 -14.46 19.67
C LEU A 36 -1.50 -13.99 21.12
N GLN A 37 -0.53 -13.14 21.49
CA GLN A 37 -0.43 -12.56 22.84
C GLN A 37 -1.57 -11.60 23.18
N GLN A 38 -2.13 -10.94 22.17
CA GLN A 38 -3.30 -10.06 22.30
C GLN A 38 -4.64 -10.81 22.21
N GLU A 39 -4.59 -12.12 21.97
CA GLU A 39 -5.78 -12.95 21.71
C GLU A 39 -6.62 -12.46 20.52
N THR A 40 -6.03 -11.66 19.63
CA THR A 40 -6.66 -11.20 18.40
C THR A 40 -6.98 -12.39 17.48
N ILE A 41 -6.09 -13.39 17.46
CA ILE A 41 -6.25 -14.60 16.66
C ILE A 41 -6.17 -15.86 17.53
N PRO A 42 -6.91 -16.94 17.21
CA PRO A 42 -6.84 -18.19 17.95
C PRO A 42 -5.56 -18.97 17.66
N SER A 43 -5.05 -18.89 16.43
CA SER A 43 -3.86 -19.63 15.98
C SER A 43 -3.28 -18.99 14.70
N ALA A 44 -2.06 -19.40 14.34
CA ALA A 44 -1.37 -18.93 13.13
C ALA A 44 -0.74 -20.10 12.36
N LEU A 45 -0.52 -19.87 11.06
CA LEU A 45 0.33 -20.67 10.18
C LEU A 45 1.42 -19.73 9.65
N ALA A 46 2.61 -19.80 10.23
CA ALA A 46 3.77 -19.00 9.84
C ALA A 46 4.58 -19.75 8.77
N MET A 47 4.69 -19.20 7.59
CA MET A 47 5.38 -19.81 6.45
C MET A 47 6.55 -18.95 5.99
N ASP A 48 7.66 -19.59 5.63
CA ASP A 48 8.80 -18.95 4.99
C ASP A 48 9.47 -19.93 4.00
N VAL A 49 10.12 -19.39 3.00
CA VAL A 49 10.87 -20.17 1.99
C VAL A 49 12.23 -20.62 2.53
N ALA A 50 12.74 -19.95 3.56
CA ALA A 50 14.06 -20.22 4.13
C ALA A 50 13.96 -20.93 5.48
N PRO A 51 14.71 -22.02 5.71
CA PRO A 51 14.68 -22.74 6.99
C PRO A 51 15.29 -21.96 8.15
N GLY A 52 16.20 -21.02 7.89
CA GLY A 52 16.82 -20.18 8.93
C GLY A 52 15.81 -19.31 9.68
N PRO A 53 15.07 -18.43 9.03
CA PRO A 53 13.99 -17.65 9.65
C PRO A 53 12.99 -18.52 10.38
N LEU A 54 12.53 -19.64 9.82
CA LEU A 54 11.62 -20.55 10.50
C LEU A 54 12.18 -21.15 11.79
N SER A 55 13.48 -21.47 11.84
CA SER A 55 14.12 -21.94 13.08
C SER A 55 14.09 -20.86 14.16
N ILE A 56 14.34 -19.60 13.79
CA ILE A 56 14.25 -18.46 14.73
C ILE A 56 12.79 -18.24 15.16
N ALA A 57 11.84 -18.32 14.24
CA ALA A 57 10.40 -18.24 14.55
C ALA A 57 9.99 -19.29 15.57
N GLN A 58 10.43 -20.56 15.42
CA GLN A 58 10.17 -21.64 16.37
C GLN A 58 10.78 -21.36 17.75
N GLN A 59 12.00 -20.85 17.80
CA GLN A 59 12.64 -20.45 19.06
C GLN A 59 11.86 -19.33 19.77
N ASN A 60 11.43 -18.30 19.04
CA ASN A 60 10.63 -17.21 19.57
C ASN A 60 9.27 -17.69 20.09
N LEU A 61 8.60 -18.59 19.35
CA LEU A 61 7.35 -19.20 19.78
C LEU A 61 7.52 -20.06 21.04
N MET A 62 8.62 -20.79 21.16
CA MET A 62 8.95 -21.57 22.36
C MET A 62 9.17 -20.65 23.56
N LEU A 63 9.99 -19.61 23.39
CA LEU A 63 10.31 -18.65 24.47
C LEU A 63 9.07 -17.90 24.97
N THR A 64 8.07 -17.73 24.11
CA THR A 64 6.81 -17.05 24.46
C THR A 64 5.69 -18.00 24.89
N GLY A 65 5.93 -19.32 24.88
CA GLY A 65 4.93 -20.33 25.25
C GLY A 65 3.80 -20.51 24.21
N LEU A 66 4.02 -20.09 22.96
CA LEU A 66 3.02 -20.06 21.90
C LEU A 66 3.20 -21.14 20.84
N LEU A 67 4.15 -22.07 21.02
CA LEU A 67 4.47 -23.11 20.03
C LEU A 67 3.27 -23.98 19.68
N GLY A 68 2.35 -24.23 20.62
CA GLY A 68 1.12 -25.01 20.37
C GLY A 68 0.02 -24.22 19.64
N ARG A 69 0.18 -22.91 19.44
CA ARG A 69 -0.80 -22.03 18.78
C ARG A 69 -0.33 -21.50 17.42
N CYS A 70 0.95 -21.69 17.07
CA CYS A 70 1.50 -21.27 15.80
C CYS A 70 2.22 -22.46 15.14
N GLU A 71 1.72 -22.92 14.01
CA GLU A 71 2.39 -23.89 13.15
C GLU A 71 3.40 -23.18 12.28
N THR A 72 4.62 -23.71 12.17
CA THR A 72 5.63 -23.21 11.22
C THR A 72 5.77 -24.17 10.06
N ARG A 73 5.85 -23.66 8.82
CA ARG A 73 5.91 -24.50 7.61
C ARG A 73 6.85 -23.91 6.58
N LEU A 74 7.78 -24.73 6.08
CA LEU A 74 8.62 -24.36 4.93
C LEU A 74 7.75 -24.31 3.68
N SER A 75 7.70 -23.16 2.98
CA SER A 75 6.85 -22.98 1.81
C SER A 75 7.36 -21.85 0.94
N ASP A 76 7.37 -22.07 -0.37
CA ASP A 76 7.54 -21.01 -1.36
C ASP A 76 6.15 -20.37 -1.61
N GLY A 77 5.96 -19.15 -1.09
CA GLY A 77 4.67 -18.47 -1.12
C GLY A 77 3.54 -19.36 -0.55
N LEU A 78 2.45 -19.51 -1.31
CA LEU A 78 1.28 -20.31 -0.94
C LEU A 78 1.39 -21.79 -1.35
N ALA A 79 2.53 -22.29 -1.85
CA ALA A 79 2.66 -23.66 -2.32
C ALA A 79 2.30 -24.69 -1.23
N GLY A 80 2.78 -24.48 0.00
CA GLY A 80 2.49 -25.34 1.16
C GLY A 80 1.17 -25.08 1.87
N TYR A 81 0.43 -24.01 1.51
CA TYR A 81 -0.89 -23.72 2.09
C TYR A 81 -1.97 -24.66 1.52
N LYS A 82 -2.86 -25.13 2.37
CA LYS A 82 -4.05 -25.90 1.97
C LYS A 82 -5.27 -25.01 2.11
N LYS A 83 -6.12 -25.00 1.09
CA LYS A 83 -7.34 -24.20 1.04
C LYS A 83 -8.19 -24.38 2.30
N GLY A 84 -8.54 -23.26 2.96
CA GLY A 84 -9.37 -23.26 4.16
C GLY A 84 -8.62 -23.45 5.50
N GLU A 85 -7.27 -23.58 5.51
CA GLU A 85 -6.51 -23.66 6.76
C GLU A 85 -6.50 -22.36 7.55
N ALA A 86 -6.67 -21.21 6.90
CA ALA A 86 -6.72 -19.89 7.53
C ALA A 86 -7.77 -18.99 6.88
N GLY A 87 -8.29 -18.04 7.64
CA GLY A 87 -9.23 -17.06 7.11
C GLY A 87 -8.60 -15.76 6.66
N THR A 88 -7.42 -15.41 7.18
CA THR A 88 -6.69 -14.19 6.86
C THR A 88 -5.33 -14.54 6.28
N LEU A 89 -5.00 -13.98 5.12
CA LEU A 89 -3.66 -14.01 4.53
C LEU A 89 -2.91 -12.74 4.93
N VAL A 90 -1.69 -12.89 5.42
CA VAL A 90 -0.75 -11.78 5.60
C VAL A 90 0.45 -11.98 4.71
N ILE A 91 0.85 -10.96 3.95
CA ILE A 91 2.11 -10.90 3.22
C ILE A 91 2.73 -9.52 3.44
N ALA A 92 3.87 -9.47 4.10
CA ALA A 92 4.54 -8.21 4.42
C ALA A 92 6.06 -8.33 4.21
N GLY A 93 6.71 -7.17 3.95
CA GLY A 93 8.17 -7.15 3.91
C GLY A 93 8.81 -7.62 2.60
N MET A 94 8.02 -7.88 1.54
CA MET A 94 8.53 -8.24 0.20
C MET A 94 8.23 -7.15 -0.84
N GLY A 95 8.96 -7.18 -1.97
CA GLY A 95 8.67 -6.31 -3.11
C GLY A 95 7.32 -6.65 -3.75
N GLY A 96 6.63 -5.64 -4.29
CA GLY A 96 5.31 -5.80 -4.89
C GLY A 96 5.27 -6.80 -6.04
N ARG A 97 6.33 -6.91 -6.82
CA ARG A 97 6.44 -7.91 -7.90
C ARG A 97 6.39 -9.34 -7.38
N LEU A 98 7.15 -9.65 -6.33
CA LEU A 98 7.13 -10.98 -5.70
C LEU A 98 5.77 -11.25 -5.06
N MET A 99 5.21 -10.28 -4.35
CA MET A 99 3.90 -10.41 -3.74
C MET A 99 2.80 -10.67 -4.78
N ALA A 100 2.77 -9.92 -5.87
CA ALA A 100 1.84 -10.16 -6.98
C ALA A 100 2.04 -11.55 -7.61
N SER A 101 3.28 -12.01 -7.75
CA SER A 101 3.58 -13.37 -8.23
C SER A 101 3.02 -14.46 -7.30
N ILE A 102 3.18 -14.31 -5.99
CA ILE A 102 2.63 -15.26 -4.99
C ILE A 102 1.10 -15.31 -5.07
N LEU A 103 0.45 -14.14 -5.14
CA LEU A 103 -1.01 -14.05 -5.23
C LEU A 103 -1.58 -14.65 -6.52
N SER A 104 -0.83 -14.52 -7.63
CA SER A 104 -1.25 -15.02 -8.95
C SER A 104 -0.91 -16.48 -9.20
N ALA A 105 0.00 -17.07 -8.42
CA ALA A 105 0.47 -18.44 -8.63
C ALA A 105 -0.62 -19.48 -8.40
N ASP A 106 -1.53 -19.22 -7.46
CA ASP A 106 -2.67 -20.09 -7.16
C ASP A 106 -3.90 -19.22 -6.78
N PRO A 107 -4.66 -18.75 -7.78
CA PRO A 107 -5.82 -17.90 -7.56
C PRO A 107 -6.86 -18.55 -6.64
N ASP A 108 -7.10 -19.85 -6.77
CA ASP A 108 -8.06 -20.58 -5.95
C ASP A 108 -7.72 -20.56 -4.46
N LYS A 109 -6.42 -20.60 -4.12
CA LYS A 109 -5.96 -20.44 -2.74
C LYS A 109 -6.11 -19.01 -2.29
N THR A 110 -5.67 -18.05 -3.11
CA THR A 110 -5.76 -16.62 -2.80
C THR A 110 -7.19 -16.17 -2.55
N GLU A 111 -8.14 -16.59 -3.37
CA GLU A 111 -9.56 -16.27 -3.25
C GLU A 111 -10.26 -17.02 -2.09
N SER A 112 -9.63 -18.07 -1.53
CA SER A 112 -10.20 -18.82 -0.40
C SER A 112 -10.09 -18.11 0.94
N PHE A 113 -9.25 -17.09 1.06
CA PHE A 113 -9.16 -16.26 2.26
C PHE A 113 -10.37 -15.31 2.37
N ARG A 114 -10.78 -15.00 3.60
CA ARG A 114 -11.82 -13.99 3.86
C ARG A 114 -11.29 -12.57 3.68
N GLU A 115 -10.01 -12.39 3.97
CA GLU A 115 -9.31 -11.12 3.83
C GLU A 115 -7.82 -11.33 3.59
N LEU A 116 -7.21 -10.34 2.93
CA LEU A 116 -5.78 -10.26 2.68
C LEU A 116 -5.26 -8.96 3.29
N ILE A 117 -4.18 -9.04 4.08
CA ILE A 117 -3.46 -7.90 4.63
C ILE A 117 -2.09 -7.86 3.98
N LEU A 118 -1.85 -6.87 3.15
CA LEU A 118 -0.70 -6.82 2.26
C LEU A 118 0.11 -5.54 2.51
N SER A 119 1.43 -5.67 2.70
CA SER A 119 2.32 -4.51 2.88
C SER A 119 3.58 -4.64 2.01
N PRO A 120 3.50 -4.28 0.71
CA PRO A 120 4.64 -4.31 -0.18
C PRO A 120 5.67 -3.24 0.19
N GLN A 121 6.97 -3.58 0.12
CA GLN A 121 8.07 -2.64 0.36
C GLN A 121 8.37 -1.76 -0.86
N SER A 122 7.97 -2.19 -2.04
CA SER A 122 8.16 -1.49 -3.32
C SER A 122 7.04 -1.85 -4.28
N GLU A 123 6.86 -1.07 -5.33
CA GLU A 123 5.94 -1.34 -6.44
C GLU A 123 4.50 -1.69 -6.01
N PRO A 124 3.85 -0.92 -5.10
CA PRO A 124 2.50 -1.23 -4.60
C PRO A 124 1.44 -1.28 -5.71
N TRP A 125 1.67 -0.57 -6.83
CA TRP A 125 0.79 -0.59 -7.99
C TRP A 125 0.67 -1.98 -8.65
N LEU A 126 1.73 -2.81 -8.59
CA LEU A 126 1.67 -4.19 -9.10
C LEU A 126 0.72 -5.05 -8.26
N VAL A 127 0.74 -4.87 -6.95
CA VAL A 127 -0.18 -5.57 -6.03
C VAL A 127 -1.62 -5.13 -6.28
N ARG A 128 -1.88 -3.82 -6.37
CA ARG A 128 -3.23 -3.29 -6.67
C ARG A 128 -3.73 -3.77 -8.03
N GLY A 129 -2.87 -3.80 -9.05
CA GLY A 129 -3.20 -4.33 -10.36
C GLY A 129 -3.56 -5.82 -10.32
N CYS A 130 -2.76 -6.62 -9.61
CA CYS A 130 -3.04 -8.05 -9.41
C CYS A 130 -4.40 -8.26 -8.72
N LEU A 131 -4.68 -7.58 -7.61
CA LEU A 131 -5.95 -7.67 -6.89
C LEU A 131 -7.13 -7.29 -7.77
N SER A 132 -7.01 -6.20 -8.53
CA SER A 132 -8.06 -5.74 -9.46
C SER A 132 -8.37 -6.78 -10.53
N LEU A 133 -7.34 -7.41 -11.11
CA LEU A 133 -7.51 -8.45 -12.14
C LEU A 133 -8.14 -9.73 -11.57
N SER A 134 -7.92 -10.03 -10.30
CA SER A 134 -8.48 -11.19 -9.60
C SER A 134 -9.86 -10.90 -8.97
N GLY A 135 -10.46 -9.73 -9.18
CA GLY A 135 -11.75 -9.39 -8.56
C GLY A 135 -11.71 -9.27 -7.03
N ILE A 136 -10.53 -9.00 -6.46
CA ILE A 136 -10.31 -8.80 -5.03
C ILE A 136 -10.33 -7.31 -4.74
N GLY A 137 -11.36 -6.84 -4.05
CA GLY A 137 -11.53 -5.41 -3.77
C GLY A 137 -10.68 -4.93 -2.61
N ILE A 138 -9.98 -3.80 -2.79
CA ILE A 138 -9.29 -3.09 -1.71
C ILE A 138 -10.35 -2.33 -0.90
N THR A 139 -10.50 -2.69 0.36
CA THR A 139 -11.53 -2.16 1.26
C THR A 139 -10.99 -1.15 2.27
N ASP A 140 -9.68 -1.17 2.53
CA ASP A 140 -9.00 -0.18 3.37
C ASP A 140 -7.51 -0.09 3.03
N GLU A 141 -6.90 1.07 3.28
CA GLU A 141 -5.46 1.29 3.15
C GLU A 141 -4.99 2.29 4.19
N LYS A 142 -3.75 2.12 4.65
CA LYS A 142 -3.07 3.08 5.51
C LYS A 142 -1.64 3.34 5.05
N CYS A 143 -1.24 4.59 5.01
CA CYS A 143 0.16 4.99 4.81
C CYS A 143 0.87 5.07 6.17
N VAL A 144 2.06 4.50 6.23
CA VAL A 144 2.90 4.47 7.43
C VAL A 144 4.28 5.02 7.11
N GLU A 145 4.72 6.00 7.89
CA GLU A 145 6.10 6.50 7.84
C GLU A 145 6.92 5.82 8.94
N GLU A 146 7.99 5.14 8.53
CA GLU A 146 8.92 4.45 9.41
C GLU A 146 10.35 4.61 8.85
N ASP A 147 11.29 5.08 9.67
CA ASP A 147 12.70 5.31 9.32
C ASP A 147 12.89 6.14 8.03
N GLY A 148 12.07 7.18 7.86
CA GLY A 148 12.11 8.08 6.70
C GLY A 148 11.59 7.48 5.40
N LYS A 149 11.01 6.28 5.44
CA LYS A 149 10.36 5.61 4.31
C LYS A 149 8.85 5.56 4.50
N TYR A 150 8.13 5.52 3.40
CA TYR A 150 6.68 5.40 3.39
C TYR A 150 6.28 4.02 2.90
N TYR A 151 5.41 3.38 3.66
CA TYR A 151 4.86 2.06 3.38
C TYR A 151 3.35 2.14 3.26
N CYS A 152 2.78 1.29 2.41
CA CYS A 152 1.35 1.11 2.32
C CYS A 152 0.97 -0.23 2.97
N VAL A 153 -0.05 -0.22 3.81
CA VAL A 153 -0.74 -1.41 4.28
C VAL A 153 -2.11 -1.43 3.62
N MET A 154 -2.46 -2.53 2.98
CA MET A 154 -3.71 -2.73 2.24
C MET A 154 -4.51 -3.83 2.90
N LYS A 155 -5.80 -3.61 3.07
CA LYS A 155 -6.79 -4.65 3.35
C LYS A 155 -7.60 -4.92 2.10
N ALA A 156 -7.64 -6.17 1.66
CA ALA A 156 -8.37 -6.57 0.47
C ALA A 156 -9.26 -7.77 0.77
N VAL A 157 -10.41 -7.84 0.10
CA VAL A 157 -11.44 -8.85 0.35
C VAL A 157 -11.92 -9.42 -0.99
N PRO A 158 -11.82 -10.74 -1.20
CA PRO A 158 -12.33 -11.40 -2.41
C PRO A 158 -13.81 -11.11 -2.63
N GLY A 159 -14.17 -10.72 -3.84
CA GLY A 159 -15.55 -10.41 -4.23
C GLY A 159 -16.12 -9.09 -3.69
N ALA A 160 -15.40 -8.37 -2.83
CA ALA A 160 -15.84 -7.06 -2.38
C ALA A 160 -15.60 -5.98 -3.45
N PRO A 161 -16.42 -4.91 -3.50
CA PRO A 161 -16.12 -3.76 -4.33
C PRO A 161 -14.86 -3.03 -3.83
N CYS A 162 -14.03 -2.57 -4.76
CA CYS A 162 -12.91 -1.70 -4.42
C CYS A 162 -13.45 -0.33 -3.96
N ILE A 163 -12.99 0.16 -2.82
CA ILE A 163 -13.27 1.51 -2.35
C ILE A 163 -12.49 2.49 -3.23
N ARG A 164 -13.17 3.53 -3.73
CA ARG A 164 -12.58 4.55 -4.60
C ARG A 164 -12.95 5.95 -4.14
N PRO A 165 -12.14 6.98 -4.51
CA PRO A 165 -12.50 8.38 -4.33
C PRO A 165 -13.76 8.73 -5.14
N ASP A 166 -14.58 9.63 -4.60
CA ASP A 166 -15.67 10.25 -5.37
C ASP A 166 -15.13 11.43 -6.18
N TRP A 167 -14.59 11.13 -7.35
CA TRP A 167 -14.07 12.17 -8.25
C TRP A 167 -15.14 13.13 -8.77
N GLY A 168 -16.42 12.72 -8.74
CA GLY A 168 -17.54 13.61 -9.07
C GLY A 168 -17.69 14.72 -8.02
N ALA A 169 -17.70 14.34 -6.75
CA ALA A 169 -17.73 15.29 -5.63
C ALA A 169 -16.50 16.21 -5.64
N VAL A 170 -15.31 15.67 -5.94
CA VAL A 170 -14.08 16.48 -6.07
C VAL A 170 -14.23 17.56 -7.15
N LEU A 171 -14.75 17.21 -8.32
CA LEU A 171 -14.95 18.16 -9.42
C LEU A 171 -16.02 19.19 -9.07
N GLN A 172 -17.11 18.79 -8.43
CA GLN A 172 -18.14 19.70 -7.95
C GLN A 172 -17.57 20.72 -6.96
N ARG A 173 -16.77 20.27 -5.99
CA ARG A 173 -16.11 21.16 -5.03
C ARG A 173 -15.23 22.20 -5.71
N ILE A 174 -14.49 21.83 -6.76
CA ILE A 174 -13.66 22.76 -7.55
C ILE A 174 -14.54 23.79 -8.27
N ASP A 175 -15.70 23.39 -8.78
CA ASP A 175 -16.62 24.29 -9.45
C ASP A 175 -17.23 25.33 -8.47
N GLU A 176 -17.39 24.96 -7.19
CA GLU A 176 -17.90 25.81 -6.10
C GLU A 176 -16.85 26.75 -5.49
N MET A 177 -15.54 26.47 -5.66
CA MET A 177 -14.47 27.33 -5.13
C MET A 177 -14.42 28.69 -5.86
N SER A 178 -14.09 29.77 -5.14
CA SER A 178 -13.85 31.07 -5.75
C SER A 178 -12.51 31.10 -6.52
N ASP A 179 -12.37 32.06 -7.44
CA ASP A 179 -11.10 32.22 -8.16
C ASP A 179 -9.96 32.71 -7.24
N GLU A 180 -10.30 33.38 -6.13
CA GLU A 180 -9.33 33.74 -5.09
C GLU A 180 -8.78 32.51 -4.35
N GLU A 181 -9.66 31.56 -3.94
CA GLU A 181 -9.25 30.31 -3.31
C GLU A 181 -8.36 29.47 -4.24
N LEU A 182 -8.73 29.37 -5.52
CA LEU A 182 -7.92 28.65 -6.52
C LEU A 182 -6.57 29.32 -6.76
N SER A 183 -6.54 30.66 -6.82
CA SER A 183 -5.29 31.42 -6.96
C SER A 183 -4.36 31.26 -5.75
N GLN A 184 -4.93 31.26 -4.53
CA GLN A 184 -4.15 31.00 -3.29
C GLN A 184 -3.58 29.57 -3.28
N ALA A 185 -4.30 28.61 -3.82
CA ALA A 185 -3.83 27.23 -4.00
C ALA A 185 -2.85 27.07 -5.19
N GLY A 186 -2.60 28.12 -5.96
CA GLY A 186 -1.66 28.12 -7.08
C GLY A 186 -2.14 27.33 -8.30
N VAL A 187 -3.46 27.22 -8.50
CA VAL A 187 -4.07 26.47 -9.61
C VAL A 187 -5.07 27.33 -10.37
N GLU A 188 -5.27 27.00 -11.66
CA GLU A 188 -6.28 27.60 -12.52
C GLU A 188 -7.41 26.59 -12.73
N ARG A 189 -8.68 27.01 -12.56
CA ARG A 189 -9.88 26.15 -12.63
C ARG A 189 -9.92 25.25 -13.86
N GLY A 190 -9.74 25.82 -15.03
CA GLY A 190 -9.80 25.05 -16.29
C GLY A 190 -8.73 23.96 -16.39
N SER A 191 -7.53 24.27 -15.95
CA SER A 191 -6.39 23.37 -15.97
C SER A 191 -6.54 22.23 -14.97
N ILE A 192 -6.86 22.54 -13.70
CA ILE A 192 -7.01 21.53 -12.66
C ILE A 192 -8.21 20.61 -12.92
N ARG A 193 -9.33 21.17 -13.35
CA ARG A 193 -10.52 20.42 -13.71
C ARG A 193 -10.24 19.43 -14.86
N ARG A 194 -9.51 19.84 -15.89
CA ARG A 194 -9.12 18.99 -17.03
C ARG A 194 -8.29 17.79 -16.56
N ILE A 195 -7.30 18.02 -15.70
CA ILE A 195 -6.43 16.95 -15.17
C ILE A 195 -7.24 15.97 -14.33
N LEU A 196 -8.03 16.47 -13.36
CA LEU A 196 -8.82 15.63 -12.45
C LEU A 196 -10.03 14.94 -13.12
N SER A 197 -10.48 15.41 -14.29
CA SER A 197 -11.51 14.73 -15.10
C SER A 197 -10.95 13.57 -15.93
N SER A 198 -9.64 13.50 -16.12
CA SER A 198 -8.99 12.50 -16.97
C SER A 198 -9.01 11.12 -16.31
N GLU A 199 -9.68 10.14 -16.95
CA GLU A 199 -9.70 8.75 -16.46
C GLU A 199 -8.29 8.12 -16.35
N PRO A 200 -7.38 8.29 -17.34
CA PRO A 200 -6.01 7.82 -17.21
C PRO A 200 -5.26 8.42 -16.02
N PHE A 201 -5.54 9.70 -15.68
CA PHE A 201 -4.96 10.32 -14.48
C PHE A 201 -5.47 9.65 -13.21
N ARG A 202 -6.79 9.50 -13.08
CA ARG A 202 -7.45 8.90 -11.90
C ARG A 202 -6.97 7.48 -11.68
N ALA A 203 -7.04 6.64 -12.70
CA ALA A 203 -6.56 5.26 -12.65
C ALA A 203 -5.07 5.18 -12.27
N GLY A 204 -4.24 6.06 -12.82
CA GLY A 204 -2.82 6.14 -12.52
C GLY A 204 -2.53 6.50 -11.07
N VAL A 205 -3.18 7.53 -10.52
CA VAL A 205 -2.95 7.95 -9.13
C VAL A 205 -3.54 6.96 -8.13
N GLU A 206 -4.68 6.34 -8.42
CA GLU A 206 -5.24 5.28 -7.59
C GLU A 206 -4.33 4.05 -7.55
N ALA A 207 -3.76 3.65 -8.68
CA ALA A 207 -2.80 2.55 -8.73
C ALA A 207 -1.51 2.87 -7.95
N GLU A 208 -0.95 4.06 -8.13
CA GLU A 208 0.32 4.46 -7.52
C GLU A 208 0.19 4.74 -6.03
N TYR A 209 -0.81 5.53 -5.62
CA TYR A 209 -0.92 6.06 -4.26
C TYR A 209 -1.97 5.36 -3.39
N GLY A 210 -2.93 4.69 -3.98
CA GLY A 210 -3.98 3.93 -3.29
C GLY A 210 -5.34 4.63 -3.25
N PRO A 211 -6.39 3.93 -3.69
CA PRO A 211 -7.73 4.51 -3.78
C PRO A 211 -8.31 4.89 -2.42
N CYS A 212 -8.08 4.08 -1.38
CA CYS A 212 -8.57 4.39 -0.02
C CYS A 212 -7.78 5.53 0.62
N LEU A 213 -6.46 5.60 0.39
CA LEU A 213 -5.62 6.69 0.91
C LEU A 213 -6.03 8.03 0.30
N ILE A 214 -6.35 8.05 -0.99
CA ILE A 214 -6.84 9.24 -1.68
C ILE A 214 -8.22 9.61 -1.14
N LYS A 215 -9.17 8.67 -1.11
CA LYS A 215 -10.53 8.90 -0.61
C LYS A 215 -10.55 9.49 0.80
N ASN A 216 -9.68 8.98 1.68
CA ASN A 216 -9.63 9.40 3.09
C ASN A 216 -8.73 10.60 3.32
N ALA A 217 -8.17 11.21 2.26
CA ALA A 217 -7.19 12.29 2.34
C ALA A 217 -6.09 12.02 3.38
N ASP A 218 -5.51 10.81 3.34
CA ASP A 218 -4.60 10.29 4.36
C ASP A 218 -3.46 11.27 4.66
N PRO A 219 -3.24 11.67 5.92
CA PRO A 219 -2.24 12.68 6.27
C PRO A 219 -0.80 12.23 5.97
N CYS A 220 -0.51 10.93 6.08
CA CYS A 220 0.80 10.38 5.77
C CYS A 220 1.06 10.42 4.26
N LEU A 221 0.05 10.11 3.43
CA LEU A 221 0.12 10.28 1.98
C LEU A 221 0.34 11.76 1.60
N LYS A 222 -0.38 12.70 2.22
CA LYS A 222 -0.16 14.14 1.98
C LYS A 222 1.29 14.54 2.27
N LYS A 223 1.84 14.10 3.40
CA LYS A 223 3.23 14.36 3.78
C LYS A 223 4.21 13.76 2.75
N GLN A 224 3.99 12.52 2.34
CA GLN A 224 4.78 11.84 1.32
C GLN A 224 4.80 12.61 0.00
N LEU A 225 3.63 13.00 -0.50
CA LEU A 225 3.48 13.75 -1.76
C LEU A 225 4.17 15.11 -1.71
N LEU A 226 3.98 15.86 -0.63
CA LEU A 226 4.63 17.18 -0.46
C LEU A 226 6.16 17.07 -0.42
N GLY A 227 6.70 16.06 0.27
CA GLY A 227 8.14 15.79 0.30
C GLY A 227 8.69 15.41 -1.07
N ALA A 228 8.01 14.51 -1.76
CA ALA A 228 8.38 14.07 -3.10
C ALA A 228 8.27 15.20 -4.14
N LEU A 229 7.23 16.03 -4.05
CA LEU A 229 7.03 17.20 -4.92
C LEU A 229 8.16 18.20 -4.76
N LYS A 230 8.52 18.56 -3.52
CA LYS A 230 9.67 19.45 -3.24
C LYS A 230 10.97 18.93 -3.85
N SER A 231 11.24 17.63 -3.69
CA SER A 231 12.43 16.98 -4.25
C SER A 231 12.44 17.06 -5.78
N ARG A 232 11.32 16.75 -6.45
CA ARG A 232 11.23 16.79 -7.93
C ARG A 232 11.37 18.20 -8.47
N ILE A 233 10.77 19.20 -7.84
CA ILE A 233 10.90 20.61 -8.20
C ILE A 233 12.37 21.05 -8.06
N SER A 234 13.06 20.67 -6.98
CA SER A 234 14.48 20.99 -6.78
C SER A 234 15.36 20.42 -7.90
N VAL A 235 15.13 19.14 -8.28
CA VAL A 235 15.86 18.51 -9.38
C VAL A 235 15.53 19.18 -10.72
N TYR A 236 14.26 19.49 -10.98
CA TYR A 236 13.85 20.19 -12.20
C TYR A 236 14.51 21.55 -12.33
N ASN A 237 14.53 22.38 -11.28
CA ASN A 237 15.15 23.69 -11.29
C ASN A 237 16.66 23.62 -11.57
N LYS A 238 17.38 22.67 -10.92
CA LYS A 238 18.81 22.44 -11.19
C LYS A 238 19.10 22.07 -12.65
N LEU A 239 18.18 21.34 -13.30
CA LEU A 239 18.32 21.03 -14.73
C LEU A 239 18.04 22.26 -15.61
N CYS A 240 17.11 23.13 -15.21
CA CYS A 240 16.81 24.39 -15.92
C CYS A 240 17.95 25.44 -15.85
N GLU A 241 18.75 25.39 -14.80
CA GLU A 241 19.90 26.30 -14.62
C GLU A 241 21.10 25.95 -15.54
N GLN A 242 21.11 24.80 -16.21
CA GLN A 242 22.16 24.39 -17.12
C GLN A 242 22.11 25.23 -18.42
N THR A 243 23.23 25.80 -18.78
CA THR A 243 23.35 26.72 -19.93
C THR A 243 23.11 26.02 -21.29
N ASP A 244 23.48 24.74 -21.40
CA ASP A 244 23.19 23.88 -22.58
C ASP A 244 22.88 22.47 -22.14
N PRO A 245 21.63 22.19 -21.78
CA PRO A 245 21.22 20.85 -21.37
C PRO A 245 21.20 19.92 -22.57
N GLY A 246 22.03 18.87 -22.53
CA GLY A 246 22.01 17.78 -23.53
C GLY A 246 20.67 17.07 -23.64
N VAL A 247 20.54 16.20 -24.65
CA VAL A 247 19.27 15.47 -24.94
C VAL A 247 18.72 14.72 -23.71
N ALA A 248 19.59 14.03 -22.97
CA ALA A 248 19.18 13.29 -21.77
C ALA A 248 18.59 14.21 -20.68
N ALA A 249 19.17 15.40 -20.47
CA ALA A 249 18.67 16.39 -19.51
C ALA A 249 17.30 16.95 -19.97
N LYS A 250 17.15 17.29 -21.25
CA LYS A 250 15.86 17.74 -21.84
C LYS A 250 14.77 16.68 -21.67
N THR A 251 15.07 15.42 -21.98
CA THR A 251 14.13 14.30 -21.78
C THR A 251 13.75 14.16 -20.30
N ARG A 252 14.74 14.23 -19.40
CA ARG A 252 14.46 14.16 -17.95
C ARG A 252 13.61 15.32 -17.45
N MET A 253 13.84 16.53 -17.94
CA MET A 253 13.00 17.71 -17.62
C MET A 253 11.55 17.52 -18.06
N GLN A 254 11.32 16.98 -19.26
CA GLN A 254 9.97 16.70 -19.75
C GLN A 254 9.23 15.68 -18.87
N VAL A 255 9.90 14.59 -18.47
CA VAL A 255 9.37 13.58 -17.56
C VAL A 255 9.03 14.19 -16.20
N LEU A 256 9.99 14.94 -15.61
CA LEU A 256 9.79 15.60 -14.31
C LEU A 256 8.62 16.59 -14.34
N ARG A 257 8.48 17.38 -15.41
CA ARG A 257 7.36 18.30 -15.57
C ARG A 257 6.01 17.59 -15.52
N GLY A 258 5.89 16.42 -16.19
CA GLY A 258 4.71 15.60 -16.16
C GLY A 258 4.44 15.01 -14.77
N GLU A 259 5.49 14.50 -14.08
CA GLU A 259 5.38 13.99 -12.71
C GLU A 259 4.95 15.10 -11.74
N ILE A 260 5.58 16.27 -11.77
CA ILE A 260 5.26 17.43 -10.94
C ILE A 260 3.81 17.85 -11.14
N GLY A 261 3.35 17.98 -12.39
CA GLY A 261 1.95 18.36 -12.68
C GLY A 261 0.93 17.38 -12.12
N ARG A 262 1.18 16.06 -12.25
CA ARG A 262 0.30 15.04 -11.65
C ARG A 262 0.28 15.11 -10.12
N MET A 263 1.45 15.25 -9.50
CA MET A 263 1.56 15.35 -8.05
C MET A 263 0.92 16.62 -7.50
N GLN A 264 1.06 17.75 -8.18
CA GLN A 264 0.41 19.01 -7.82
C GLN A 264 -1.12 18.85 -7.86
N ALA A 265 -1.66 18.25 -8.93
CA ALA A 265 -3.10 18.03 -9.08
C ALA A 265 -3.65 17.11 -7.97
N LEU A 266 -2.96 16.02 -7.66
CA LEU A 266 -3.38 15.12 -6.58
C LEU A 266 -3.24 15.81 -5.20
N THR A 267 -2.17 16.53 -4.95
CA THR A 267 -1.97 17.28 -3.69
C THR A 267 -3.07 18.33 -3.51
N PHE A 268 -3.43 19.04 -4.58
CA PHE A 268 -4.54 20.00 -4.54
C PHE A 268 -5.85 19.29 -4.18
N ALA A 269 -6.19 18.19 -4.86
CA ALA A 269 -7.41 17.43 -4.56
C ALA A 269 -7.47 17.01 -3.07
N LEU A 270 -6.37 16.43 -2.55
CA LEU A 270 -6.27 15.98 -1.17
C LEU A 270 -6.35 17.11 -0.13
N CYS A 271 -5.94 18.32 -0.47
CA CYS A 271 -5.90 19.44 0.48
C CYS A 271 -7.17 20.28 0.47
N TYR A 272 -7.89 20.35 -0.65
CA TYR A 272 -8.94 21.34 -0.86
C TYR A 272 -10.27 20.77 -1.35
N ALA A 273 -10.29 19.55 -1.92
CA ALA A 273 -11.46 19.03 -2.62
C ALA A 273 -11.94 17.63 -2.18
N ILE A 274 -11.17 16.92 -1.32
CA ILE A 274 -11.58 15.62 -0.73
C ILE A 274 -11.95 15.76 0.73
#